data_b91a0b261f28cd514e89840dd1057089
#
_entry.id   b91a0b261f28cd514e89840dd1057089
#
_cell.length_a   1.000
_cell.length_b   1.000
_cell.length_c   1.000
_cell.angle_alpha   90.00
_cell.angle_beta   90.00
_cell.angle_gamma   90.00
#
_symmetry.space_group_name_H-M   'P 1'
#
loop_
_entity.id
_entity.type
_entity.pdbx_description
1 polymer ?
#
loop_
_entity_poly.entity_id
_entity_poly.type
_entity_poly.pdbx_seq_one_letter_code
_entity_poly.pdbx_strand_id
1 'polypeptide(L)'
;MSEKIFSHTLKRLWAPKGKTDGPRRLWLDLGDLGDLVNPAGPHEQWQDHGLGLLRTILHQDGVETELASTRACRSWGELRRKLVGYDVLLMNVRSYTFPVAYRAAQIFKELNPQGLVIAGGMHATVALDEMVAVEAFDKICQGPGEKIITALVSDPAAFPRVIQGVGAKSMAEWPAIDRRLWPKPASWKLKRKFNWPLEPECGWGPPPVATMLTSRVCPWQCVFCNENSYIPNMGRRPVEMVIEELNFLDEKHGPLGSVVIHDSMFFQNPTWLEEWIEKYPRKANSVWPYWAAGRADTVRQWPELFEALIRETNWTTISIGFESGSDRVLRLLNKECSEEDNYFTIDLLHRIADDLERQGRQPPVFWSNIMLGIPGETREDAFKTMRMLRYTRRVLPSIAFYAPYPGSALGYQLIAEGKSLMSKENYHRFPDDEKVKGVDYQFYRDMLAGKYDGEIERGLPASARRQLADYSSALSKA
;
A
#
# COMPACT_ATOMS: atom_id res chain seq x y z
N MET A 1 -29.77 -2.66 9.52
CA MET A 1 -30.00 -1.78 8.35
C MET A 1 -28.80 -1.81 7.37
N SER A 2 -27.55 -1.99 7.84
CA SER A 2 -26.34 -2.08 6.99
C SER A 2 -26.25 -3.34 6.13
N GLU A 3 -26.61 -4.52 6.65
CA GLU A 3 -26.51 -5.80 5.93
C GLU A 3 -27.39 -5.84 4.65
N LYS A 4 -28.60 -5.30 4.71
CA LYS A 4 -29.48 -5.24 3.52
C LYS A 4 -28.95 -4.28 2.44
N ILE A 5 -28.26 -3.21 2.84
CA ILE A 5 -27.70 -2.22 1.91
C ILE A 5 -26.53 -2.83 1.16
N PHE A 6 -25.62 -3.54 1.85
CA PHE A 6 -24.43 -4.13 1.22
C PHE A 6 -24.81 -5.26 0.24
N SER A 7 -25.65 -6.19 0.66
CA SER A 7 -26.18 -7.25 -0.22
C SER A 7 -26.92 -6.69 -1.45
N HIS A 8 -27.64 -5.57 -1.29
CA HIS A 8 -28.31 -4.89 -2.39
C HIS A 8 -27.31 -4.20 -3.33
N THR A 9 -26.22 -3.65 -2.79
CA THR A 9 -25.12 -3.03 -3.53
C THR A 9 -24.39 -4.06 -4.39
N LEU A 10 -24.06 -5.22 -3.84
CA LEU A 10 -23.42 -6.31 -4.60
C LEU A 10 -24.29 -6.80 -5.77
N LYS A 11 -25.61 -6.93 -5.57
CA LYS A 11 -26.55 -7.29 -6.64
C LYS A 11 -26.65 -6.23 -7.73
N ARG A 12 -26.62 -4.95 -7.38
CA ARG A 12 -26.65 -3.82 -8.34
C ARG A 12 -25.38 -3.77 -9.21
N LEU A 13 -24.22 -4.15 -8.67
CA LEU A 13 -22.97 -4.17 -9.41
C LEU A 13 -23.03 -5.05 -10.68
N TRP A 14 -23.90 -6.06 -10.71
CA TRP A 14 -23.97 -7.04 -11.82
C TRP A 14 -25.08 -6.76 -12.86
N ALA A 15 -25.83 -5.69 -12.72
CA ALA A 15 -26.82 -5.34 -13.71
C ALA A 15 -26.15 -4.78 -15.00
N PRO A 16 -26.43 -5.33 -16.19
CA PRO A 16 -25.93 -4.76 -17.44
C PRO A 16 -26.58 -3.39 -17.69
N LYS A 17 -25.77 -2.37 -17.98
CA LYS A 17 -26.25 -1.04 -18.37
C LYS A 17 -26.05 -0.80 -19.85
N GLY A 18 -26.97 -0.10 -20.50
CA GLY A 18 -26.91 0.26 -21.91
C GLY A 18 -25.87 1.34 -22.20
N LYS A 19 -25.47 1.49 -23.46
CA LYS A 19 -24.59 2.58 -23.94
C LYS A 19 -25.28 3.94 -23.70
N THR A 20 -24.52 4.89 -23.17
CA THR A 20 -24.99 6.29 -23.00
C THR A 20 -24.39 7.18 -24.08
N ASP A 21 -25.23 7.99 -24.72
CA ASP A 21 -24.80 9.11 -25.57
C ASP A 21 -24.32 10.26 -24.67
N GLY A 22 -23.01 10.41 -24.54
CA GLY A 22 -22.38 11.43 -23.68
C GLY A 22 -20.88 11.56 -23.92
N PRO A 23 -20.21 12.53 -23.27
CA PRO A 23 -18.77 12.69 -23.44
C PRO A 23 -18.02 11.41 -23.04
N ARG A 24 -17.01 11.05 -23.84
CA ARG A 24 -16.15 9.90 -23.56
C ARG A 24 -15.17 10.23 -22.46
N ARG A 25 -15.19 9.42 -21.41
CA ARG A 25 -14.41 9.64 -20.17
C ARG A 25 -13.43 8.51 -19.97
N LEU A 26 -12.16 8.88 -19.74
CA LEU A 26 -11.09 7.92 -19.48
C LEU A 26 -10.53 8.11 -18.08
N TRP A 27 -10.55 7.06 -17.26
CA TRP A 27 -9.67 6.95 -16.11
C TRP A 27 -8.29 6.49 -16.56
N LEU A 28 -7.26 7.17 -16.08
CA LEU A 28 -5.87 6.78 -16.29
C LEU A 28 -5.29 6.26 -14.97
N ASP A 29 -5.06 4.96 -14.90
CA ASP A 29 -4.26 4.33 -13.85
C ASP A 29 -2.80 4.68 -14.08
N LEU A 30 -2.19 5.33 -13.07
CA LEU A 30 -0.86 5.91 -13.14
C LEU A 30 0.19 4.98 -12.53
N GLY A 31 1.27 4.81 -13.24
CA GLY A 31 2.49 4.12 -12.83
C GLY A 31 3.56 4.28 -13.90
N ASP A 32 4.74 3.70 -13.69
CA ASP A 32 5.82 3.80 -14.66
C ASP A 32 5.47 3.10 -15.97
N LEU A 33 5.95 3.67 -17.08
CA LEU A 33 5.72 3.09 -18.39
C LEU A 33 6.35 1.70 -18.49
N GLY A 34 5.54 0.74 -18.95
CA GLY A 34 5.99 -0.64 -19.16
C GLY A 34 6.06 -1.52 -17.92
N ASP A 35 5.62 -1.01 -16.77
CA ASP A 35 5.67 -1.74 -15.49
C ASP A 35 4.84 -3.04 -15.48
N LEU A 36 3.79 -3.11 -16.29
CA LEU A 36 3.00 -4.33 -16.54
C LEU A 36 3.72 -5.41 -17.36
N VAL A 37 4.85 -5.09 -17.93
CA VAL A 37 5.65 -6.02 -18.75
C VAL A 37 6.63 -6.81 -17.90
N ASN A 38 6.86 -6.39 -16.65
CA ASN A 38 7.70 -7.12 -15.72
C ASN A 38 7.04 -8.48 -15.36
N PRO A 39 7.73 -9.62 -15.47
CA PRO A 39 7.21 -10.94 -15.06
C PRO A 39 6.82 -11.06 -13.59
N ALA A 40 7.42 -10.27 -12.71
CA ALA A 40 7.01 -10.10 -11.32
C ALA A 40 5.76 -9.22 -11.19
N GLY A 41 5.27 -8.74 -12.32
CA GLY A 41 4.30 -7.68 -12.46
C GLY A 41 2.92 -7.97 -11.95
N PRO A 42 2.01 -7.07 -12.24
CA PRO A 42 1.08 -6.46 -11.32
C PRO A 42 0.12 -7.50 -10.79
N HIS A 43 0.32 -7.73 -9.59
CA HIS A 43 -0.67 -8.32 -8.73
C HIS A 43 -1.79 -7.30 -8.50
N GLU A 44 -2.97 -7.73 -8.09
CA GLU A 44 -4.06 -6.83 -7.73
C GLU A 44 -3.64 -5.82 -6.65
N GLN A 45 -2.65 -6.13 -5.82
CA GLN A 45 -2.12 -5.23 -4.78
C GLN A 45 -1.59 -3.89 -5.31
N TRP A 46 -1.27 -3.79 -6.59
CA TRP A 46 -0.88 -2.53 -7.22
C TRP A 46 -2.07 -1.75 -7.78
N GLN A 47 -3.27 -2.31 -7.75
CA GLN A 47 -4.47 -1.61 -8.17
C GLN A 47 -4.76 -0.44 -7.22
N ASP A 48 -5.14 0.68 -7.79
CA ASP A 48 -5.49 1.87 -7.03
C ASP A 48 -6.93 1.74 -6.48
N HIS A 49 -7.04 1.44 -5.18
CA HIS A 49 -8.33 1.34 -4.50
C HIS A 49 -9.15 2.63 -4.57
N GLY A 50 -8.50 3.80 -4.50
CA GLY A 50 -9.19 5.08 -4.64
C GLY A 50 -9.81 5.24 -6.01
N LEU A 51 -9.06 4.95 -7.08
CA LEU A 51 -9.57 4.93 -8.45
C LEU A 51 -10.70 3.91 -8.60
N GLY A 52 -10.52 2.69 -8.09
CA GLY A 52 -11.51 1.64 -8.16
C GLY A 52 -12.83 2.02 -7.49
N LEU A 53 -12.76 2.65 -6.32
CA LEU A 53 -13.92 3.13 -5.58
C LEU A 53 -14.67 4.23 -6.34
N LEU A 54 -13.96 5.28 -6.77
CA LEU A 54 -14.57 6.40 -7.49
C LEU A 54 -15.18 5.95 -8.81
N ARG A 55 -14.52 5.05 -9.52
CA ARG A 55 -15.06 4.48 -10.76
C ARG A 55 -16.30 3.62 -10.51
N THR A 56 -16.34 2.88 -9.41
CA THR A 56 -17.51 2.11 -8.99
C THR A 56 -18.70 3.03 -8.69
N ILE A 57 -18.47 4.13 -7.98
CA ILE A 57 -19.50 5.13 -7.67
C ILE A 57 -20.07 5.72 -8.97
N LEU A 58 -19.22 6.17 -9.88
CA LEU A 58 -19.65 6.70 -11.18
C LEU A 58 -20.50 5.68 -11.95
N HIS A 59 -20.06 4.43 -12.02
CA HIS A 59 -20.79 3.37 -12.71
C HIS A 59 -22.17 3.11 -12.07
N GLN A 60 -22.26 3.10 -10.75
CA GLN A 60 -23.54 2.95 -10.02
C GLN A 60 -24.51 4.10 -10.31
N ASP A 61 -23.97 5.32 -10.47
CA ASP A 61 -24.75 6.52 -10.78
C ASP A 61 -25.05 6.67 -12.27
N GLY A 62 -24.65 5.70 -13.11
CA GLY A 62 -24.93 5.68 -14.54
C GLY A 62 -23.94 6.47 -15.38
N VAL A 63 -22.81 6.89 -14.82
CA VAL A 63 -21.75 7.59 -15.55
C VAL A 63 -20.70 6.57 -16.01
N GLU A 64 -20.70 6.28 -17.30
CA GLU A 64 -19.76 5.31 -17.88
C GLU A 64 -18.37 5.94 -18.06
N THR A 65 -17.34 5.13 -17.76
CA THR A 65 -15.93 5.49 -17.93
C THR A 65 -15.13 4.31 -18.45
N GLU A 66 -14.16 4.59 -19.31
CA GLU A 66 -13.18 3.62 -19.76
C GLU A 66 -11.93 3.67 -18.84
N LEU A 67 -11.07 2.67 -18.92
CA LEU A 67 -9.82 2.60 -18.15
C LEU A 67 -8.65 2.31 -19.09
N ALA A 68 -7.60 3.12 -18.98
CA ALA A 68 -6.28 2.81 -19.51
C ALA A 68 -5.25 2.88 -18.38
N SER A 69 -4.11 2.22 -18.57
CA SER A 69 -3.00 2.28 -17.61
C SER A 69 -1.73 2.72 -18.33
N THR A 70 -0.98 3.63 -17.71
CA THR A 70 0.35 4.03 -18.19
C THR A 70 1.33 2.87 -18.09
N ARG A 71 1.17 2.00 -17.08
CA ARG A 71 1.98 0.78 -16.89
C ARG A 71 1.91 -0.16 -18.10
N ALA A 72 0.74 -0.21 -18.76
CA ALA A 72 0.51 -1.02 -19.96
C ALA A 72 1.00 -0.34 -21.26
N CYS A 73 1.71 0.79 -21.17
CA CYS A 73 2.27 1.52 -22.31
C CYS A 73 3.80 1.43 -22.29
N ARG A 74 4.41 1.00 -23.38
CA ARG A 74 5.88 0.92 -23.51
C ARG A 74 6.54 2.25 -23.83
N SER A 75 5.75 3.25 -24.21
CA SER A 75 6.23 4.57 -24.59
C SER A 75 5.13 5.62 -24.49
N TRP A 76 5.52 6.89 -24.40
CA TRP A 76 4.61 8.03 -24.49
C TRP A 76 3.80 8.06 -25.79
N GLY A 77 4.38 7.60 -26.91
CA GLY A 77 3.67 7.47 -28.17
C GLY A 77 2.56 6.44 -28.14
N GLU A 78 2.71 5.37 -27.37
CA GLU A 78 1.65 4.39 -27.14
C GLU A 78 0.53 4.96 -26.26
N LEU A 79 0.88 5.66 -25.19
CA LEU A 79 -0.09 6.37 -24.35
C LEU A 79 -0.87 7.40 -25.18
N ARG A 80 -0.17 8.19 -26.03
CA ARG A 80 -0.79 9.16 -26.92
C ARG A 80 -1.90 8.54 -27.77
N ARG A 81 -1.66 7.36 -28.35
CA ARG A 81 -2.69 6.65 -29.14
C ARG A 81 -3.90 6.22 -28.30
N LYS A 82 -3.69 5.85 -27.06
CA LYS A 82 -4.77 5.46 -26.13
C LYS A 82 -5.61 6.64 -25.65
N LEU A 83 -5.06 7.85 -25.65
CA LEU A 83 -5.76 9.07 -25.22
C LEU A 83 -6.62 9.70 -26.34
N VAL A 84 -6.50 9.24 -27.58
CA VAL A 84 -7.26 9.81 -28.72
C VAL A 84 -8.75 9.56 -28.57
N GLY A 85 -9.55 10.61 -28.80
CA GLY A 85 -11.02 10.51 -28.90
C GLY A 85 -11.74 10.51 -27.56
N TYR A 86 -11.09 10.91 -26.46
CA TYR A 86 -11.71 11.17 -25.18
C TYR A 86 -11.92 12.67 -24.97
N ASP A 87 -13.00 12.99 -24.25
CA ASP A 87 -13.39 14.35 -23.89
C ASP A 87 -12.93 14.71 -22.47
N VAL A 88 -12.85 13.71 -21.58
CA VAL A 88 -12.48 13.87 -20.18
C VAL A 88 -11.42 12.85 -19.77
N LEU A 89 -10.34 13.33 -19.16
CA LEU A 89 -9.28 12.53 -18.56
C LEU A 89 -9.37 12.65 -17.03
N LEU A 90 -9.47 11.52 -16.35
CA LEU A 90 -9.60 11.41 -14.89
C LEU A 90 -8.35 10.74 -14.32
N MET A 91 -7.76 11.30 -13.27
CA MET A 91 -6.54 10.79 -12.66
C MET A 91 -6.58 10.83 -11.14
N ASN A 92 -6.12 9.75 -10.48
CA ASN A 92 -5.80 9.71 -9.06
C ASN A 92 -4.28 9.81 -8.89
N VAL A 93 -3.79 10.98 -8.44
CA VAL A 93 -2.37 11.32 -8.46
C VAL A 93 -1.76 11.08 -7.07
N ARG A 94 -0.76 10.22 -7.01
CA ARG A 94 0.14 10.07 -5.86
C ARG A 94 1.44 10.82 -6.14
N SER A 95 2.19 11.21 -5.10
CA SER A 95 3.40 12.02 -5.31
C SER A 95 4.39 11.34 -6.29
N TYR A 96 4.64 10.05 -6.13
CA TYR A 96 5.56 9.33 -7.02
C TYR A 96 5.04 9.18 -8.47
N THR A 97 3.73 9.29 -8.70
CA THR A 97 3.14 9.25 -10.06
C THR A 97 2.90 10.63 -10.66
N PHE A 98 3.17 11.71 -9.90
CA PHE A 98 2.93 13.06 -10.36
C PHE A 98 3.66 13.41 -11.67
N PRO A 99 4.96 13.05 -11.90
CA PRO A 99 5.61 13.30 -13.18
C PRO A 99 4.90 12.65 -14.37
N VAL A 100 4.39 11.43 -14.17
CA VAL A 100 3.64 10.70 -15.19
C VAL A 100 2.28 11.35 -15.46
N ALA A 101 1.56 11.76 -14.38
CA ALA A 101 0.28 12.45 -14.47
C ALA A 101 0.42 13.78 -15.23
N TYR A 102 1.44 14.55 -14.88
CA TYR A 102 1.76 15.81 -15.55
C TYR A 102 1.97 15.63 -17.06
N ARG A 103 2.84 14.70 -17.44
CA ARG A 103 3.12 14.43 -18.85
C ARG A 103 1.90 13.90 -19.60
N ALA A 104 1.12 13.03 -18.97
CA ALA A 104 -0.11 12.49 -19.56
C ALA A 104 -1.15 13.61 -19.82
N ALA A 105 -1.31 14.54 -18.86
CA ALA A 105 -2.19 15.69 -19.02
C ALA A 105 -1.75 16.60 -20.17
N GLN A 106 -0.46 16.88 -20.31
CA GLN A 106 0.08 17.65 -21.44
C GLN A 106 -0.24 16.96 -22.78
N ILE A 107 0.03 15.65 -22.90
CA ILE A 107 -0.26 14.90 -24.13
C ILE A 107 -1.76 14.94 -24.44
N PHE A 108 -2.62 14.83 -23.43
CA PHE A 108 -4.05 14.90 -23.63
C PHE A 108 -4.50 16.26 -24.14
N LYS A 109 -3.98 17.36 -23.57
CA LYS A 109 -4.25 18.73 -24.05
C LYS A 109 -3.71 19.03 -25.45
N GLU A 110 -2.57 18.44 -25.83
CA GLU A 110 -2.06 18.51 -27.20
C GLU A 110 -3.01 17.81 -28.21
N LEU A 111 -3.67 16.72 -27.81
CA LEU A 111 -4.61 15.98 -28.64
C LEU A 111 -6.00 16.62 -28.68
N ASN A 112 -6.46 17.11 -27.56
CA ASN A 112 -7.76 17.73 -27.40
C ASN A 112 -7.63 18.99 -26.49
N PRO A 113 -7.35 20.19 -27.08
CA PRO A 113 -7.21 21.43 -26.30
C PRO A 113 -8.46 21.80 -25.49
N GLN A 114 -9.65 21.38 -25.92
CA GLN A 114 -10.91 21.61 -25.23
C GLN A 114 -11.28 20.47 -24.26
N GLY A 115 -10.55 19.37 -24.30
CA GLY A 115 -10.77 18.23 -23.42
C GLY A 115 -10.50 18.62 -21.97
N LEU A 116 -11.22 18.02 -21.03
CA LEU A 116 -11.17 18.32 -19.61
C LEU A 116 -10.26 17.34 -18.87
N VAL A 117 -9.32 17.85 -18.07
CA VAL A 117 -8.49 17.04 -17.18
C VAL A 117 -8.93 17.27 -15.73
N ILE A 118 -9.41 16.21 -15.08
CA ILE A 118 -9.81 16.20 -13.67
C ILE A 118 -8.80 15.36 -12.89
N ALA A 119 -8.08 15.96 -11.98
CA ALA A 119 -7.08 15.31 -11.16
C ALA A 119 -7.40 15.45 -9.67
N GLY A 120 -7.17 14.39 -8.91
CA GLY A 120 -7.33 14.39 -7.46
C GLY A 120 -6.32 13.43 -6.83
N GLY A 121 -6.58 12.98 -5.62
CA GLY A 121 -5.78 12.01 -4.90
C GLY A 121 -4.84 12.61 -3.89
N MET A 122 -3.90 11.78 -3.41
CA MET A 122 -3.01 12.15 -2.31
C MET A 122 -2.17 13.38 -2.63
N HIS A 123 -1.56 13.43 -3.81
CA HIS A 123 -0.68 14.54 -4.18
C HIS A 123 -1.44 15.87 -4.27
N ALA A 124 -2.66 15.85 -4.82
CA ALA A 124 -3.53 17.01 -4.84
C ALA A 124 -3.89 17.54 -3.43
N THR A 125 -3.87 16.64 -2.44
CA THR A 125 -4.17 16.98 -1.05
C THR A 125 -2.96 17.57 -0.32
N VAL A 126 -1.77 17.00 -0.52
CA VAL A 126 -0.57 17.33 0.27
C VAL A 126 0.41 18.28 -0.46
N ALA A 127 0.27 18.46 -1.76
CA ALA A 127 1.11 19.34 -2.59
C ALA A 127 0.26 20.13 -3.60
N LEU A 128 -0.78 20.78 -3.12
CA LEU A 128 -1.75 21.50 -3.95
C LEU A 128 -1.09 22.52 -4.86
N ASP A 129 -0.09 23.27 -4.36
CA ASP A 129 0.61 24.30 -5.14
C ASP A 129 1.30 23.71 -6.38
N GLU A 130 1.89 22.52 -6.27
CA GLU A 130 2.49 21.83 -7.41
C GLU A 130 1.42 21.42 -8.45
N MET A 131 0.25 20.97 -7.98
CA MET A 131 -0.87 20.64 -8.86
C MET A 131 -1.43 21.88 -9.57
N VAL A 132 -1.61 22.98 -8.83
CA VAL A 132 -2.11 24.27 -9.37
C VAL A 132 -1.15 24.87 -10.39
N ALA A 133 0.16 24.68 -10.22
CA ALA A 133 1.17 25.14 -11.17
C ALA A 133 1.10 24.42 -12.54
N VAL A 134 0.36 23.30 -12.66
CA VAL A 134 0.16 22.59 -13.92
C VAL A 134 -1.11 23.10 -14.60
N GLU A 135 -0.96 23.92 -15.64
CA GLU A 135 -2.08 24.49 -16.40
C GLU A 135 -2.97 23.42 -17.05
N ALA A 136 -2.39 22.27 -17.38
CA ALA A 136 -3.12 21.15 -18.00
C ALA A 136 -4.15 20.49 -17.08
N PHE A 137 -4.13 20.75 -15.76
CA PHE A 137 -5.17 20.30 -14.84
C PHE A 137 -6.30 21.35 -14.75
N ASP A 138 -7.44 21.06 -15.38
CA ASP A 138 -8.60 21.97 -15.40
C ASP A 138 -9.35 21.96 -14.07
N LYS A 139 -9.45 20.79 -13.42
CA LYS A 139 -10.09 20.61 -12.13
C LYS A 139 -9.17 19.81 -11.20
N ILE A 140 -8.98 20.30 -9.99
CA ILE A 140 -8.13 19.70 -8.97
C ILE A 140 -8.95 19.45 -7.72
N CYS A 141 -9.17 18.18 -7.37
CA CYS A 141 -9.90 17.80 -6.17
C CYS A 141 -8.91 17.58 -5.01
N GLN A 142 -8.92 18.47 -4.03
CA GLN A 142 -8.17 18.36 -2.78
C GLN A 142 -8.99 17.61 -1.74
N GLY A 143 -8.47 16.51 -1.21
CA GLY A 143 -9.18 15.65 -0.27
C GLY A 143 -10.02 14.55 -0.94
N PRO A 144 -10.86 13.86 -0.16
CA PRO A 144 -11.65 12.72 -0.63
C PRO A 144 -12.73 13.14 -1.63
N GLY A 145 -12.94 12.35 -2.68
CA GLY A 145 -13.83 12.68 -3.79
C GLY A 145 -15.16 11.93 -3.82
N GLU A 146 -15.40 11.01 -2.89
CA GLU A 146 -16.48 10.01 -2.98
C GLU A 146 -17.88 10.60 -3.09
N LYS A 147 -18.16 11.72 -2.42
CA LYS A 147 -19.49 12.37 -2.42
C LYS A 147 -19.68 13.36 -3.56
N ILE A 148 -18.61 13.75 -4.26
CA ILE A 148 -18.69 14.81 -5.28
C ILE A 148 -18.36 14.33 -6.69
N ILE A 149 -17.74 13.17 -6.85
CA ILE A 149 -17.20 12.73 -8.13
C ILE A 149 -18.26 12.68 -9.24
N THR A 150 -19.47 12.21 -8.95
CA THR A 150 -20.54 12.11 -9.93
C THR A 150 -21.01 13.49 -10.40
N ALA A 151 -21.23 14.42 -9.47
CA ALA A 151 -21.61 15.79 -9.81
C ALA A 151 -20.49 16.50 -10.59
N LEU A 152 -19.24 16.36 -10.13
CA LEU A 152 -18.07 16.98 -10.77
C LEU A 152 -17.87 16.49 -12.21
N VAL A 153 -18.06 15.21 -12.49
CA VAL A 153 -17.87 14.63 -13.82
C VAL A 153 -19.08 14.91 -14.73
N SER A 154 -20.27 15.07 -14.15
CA SER A 154 -21.51 15.33 -14.91
C SER A 154 -21.66 16.81 -15.29
N ASP A 155 -21.31 17.73 -14.41
CA ASP A 155 -21.34 19.18 -14.64
C ASP A 155 -20.07 19.85 -14.09
N PRO A 156 -18.91 19.71 -14.78
CA PRO A 156 -17.66 20.33 -14.32
C PRO A 156 -17.70 21.84 -14.26
N ALA A 157 -18.57 22.50 -15.03
CA ALA A 157 -18.68 23.93 -15.07
C ALA A 157 -19.24 24.53 -13.76
N ALA A 158 -20.03 23.76 -13.03
CA ALA A 158 -20.54 24.16 -11.72
C ALA A 158 -19.47 24.24 -10.61
N PHE A 159 -18.25 23.77 -10.87
CA PHE A 159 -17.18 23.70 -9.88
C PHE A 159 -16.03 24.66 -10.22
N PRO A 160 -15.37 25.26 -9.21
CA PRO A 160 -14.14 26.03 -9.42
C PRO A 160 -13.00 25.12 -9.90
N ARG A 161 -11.84 25.69 -10.25
CA ARG A 161 -10.65 24.91 -10.64
C ARG A 161 -10.13 24.04 -9.50
N VAL A 162 -10.03 24.61 -8.29
CA VAL A 162 -9.66 23.88 -7.06
C VAL A 162 -10.94 23.58 -6.27
N ILE A 163 -11.16 22.33 -5.96
CA ILE A 163 -12.39 21.81 -5.36
C ILE A 163 -12.03 21.16 -4.02
N GLN A 164 -12.71 21.54 -2.96
CA GLN A 164 -12.62 20.79 -1.71
C GLN A 164 -13.42 19.51 -1.83
N GLY A 165 -12.72 18.39 -1.71
CA GLY A 165 -13.32 17.07 -1.73
C GLY A 165 -14.21 16.82 -0.52
N VAL A 166 -15.20 15.97 -0.70
CA VAL A 166 -16.12 15.52 0.34
C VAL A 166 -16.16 14.00 0.33
N GLY A 167 -15.71 13.40 1.43
CA GLY A 167 -15.71 11.95 1.62
C GLY A 167 -16.93 11.42 2.34
N ALA A 168 -17.03 10.10 2.42
CA ALA A 168 -17.97 9.44 3.30
C ALA A 168 -17.57 9.65 4.77
N LYS A 169 -18.54 9.55 5.67
CA LYS A 169 -18.30 9.67 7.12
C LYS A 169 -17.78 8.37 7.74
N SER A 170 -18.03 7.25 7.09
CA SER A 170 -17.63 5.92 7.52
C SER A 170 -17.33 5.05 6.30
N MET A 171 -16.39 4.13 6.44
CA MET A 171 -16.12 3.12 5.42
C MET A 171 -17.32 2.19 5.14
N ALA A 172 -18.27 2.08 6.08
CA ALA A 172 -19.51 1.34 5.86
C ALA A 172 -20.44 1.97 4.81
N GLU A 173 -20.22 3.24 4.46
CA GLU A 173 -20.94 3.92 3.38
C GLU A 173 -20.36 3.61 1.98
N TRP A 174 -19.14 3.08 1.91
CA TRP A 174 -18.49 2.79 0.63
C TRP A 174 -19.11 1.56 -0.04
N PRO A 175 -19.36 1.61 -1.35
CA PRO A 175 -19.67 0.40 -2.09
C PRO A 175 -18.46 -0.52 -2.14
N ALA A 176 -18.70 -1.81 -2.27
CA ALA A 176 -17.64 -2.75 -2.66
C ALA A 176 -17.13 -2.35 -4.06
N ILE A 177 -15.81 -2.41 -4.25
CA ILE A 177 -15.21 -2.05 -5.54
C ILE A 177 -15.60 -3.09 -6.59
N ASP A 178 -16.15 -2.62 -7.72
CA ASP A 178 -16.48 -3.49 -8.84
C ASP A 178 -15.22 -3.91 -9.60
N ARG A 179 -14.74 -5.12 -9.30
CA ARG A 179 -13.53 -5.69 -9.92
C ARG A 179 -13.64 -5.92 -11.43
N ARG A 180 -14.86 -5.88 -12.01
CA ARG A 180 -15.03 -5.94 -13.48
C ARG A 180 -14.51 -4.69 -14.15
N LEU A 181 -14.50 -3.56 -13.42
CA LEU A 181 -13.99 -2.29 -13.90
C LEU A 181 -12.45 -2.21 -13.86
N TRP A 182 -11.79 -3.18 -13.23
CA TRP A 182 -10.33 -3.30 -13.22
C TRP A 182 -9.81 -4.25 -14.28
N PRO A 183 -8.60 -4.04 -14.80
CA PRO A 183 -7.92 -5.07 -15.59
C PRO A 183 -7.75 -6.31 -14.71
N LYS A 184 -7.96 -7.49 -15.30
CA LYS A 184 -7.66 -8.73 -14.55
C LYS A 184 -6.17 -8.78 -14.26
N PRO A 185 -5.77 -8.94 -13.00
CA PRO A 185 -4.37 -9.06 -12.65
C PRO A 185 -3.68 -10.20 -13.39
N ALA A 186 -2.40 -10.02 -13.73
CA ALA A 186 -1.63 -11.07 -14.39
C ALA A 186 -1.54 -12.34 -13.51
N SER A 187 -1.51 -12.18 -12.19
CA SER A 187 -1.52 -13.28 -11.22
C SER A 187 -2.72 -14.22 -11.37
N TRP A 188 -3.89 -13.73 -11.81
CA TRP A 188 -5.08 -14.55 -12.06
C TRP A 188 -4.96 -15.45 -13.31
N LYS A 189 -3.97 -15.17 -14.15
CA LYS A 189 -3.65 -15.98 -15.35
C LYS A 189 -2.51 -16.96 -15.11
N LEU A 190 -1.82 -16.86 -13.97
CA LEU A 190 -0.69 -17.73 -13.68
C LEU A 190 -1.19 -19.15 -13.34
N LYS A 191 -0.75 -20.12 -14.14
CA LYS A 191 -1.04 -21.55 -13.93
C LYS A 191 0.10 -22.27 -13.18
N ARG A 192 1.22 -21.60 -12.93
CA ARG A 192 2.36 -22.21 -12.27
C ARG A 192 2.12 -22.29 -10.76
N LYS A 193 2.55 -23.37 -10.15
CA LYS A 193 2.62 -23.47 -8.69
C LYS A 193 3.81 -22.63 -8.23
N PHE A 194 3.59 -21.81 -7.23
CA PHE A 194 4.62 -21.03 -6.57
C PHE A 194 5.08 -21.75 -5.31
N ASN A 195 6.36 -21.66 -5.00
CA ASN A 195 6.92 -22.13 -3.75
C ASN A 195 6.74 -21.06 -2.66
N TRP A 196 5.48 -20.70 -2.39
CA TRP A 196 5.17 -19.75 -1.33
C TRP A 196 5.43 -20.37 0.05
N PRO A 197 5.97 -19.62 1.03
CA PRO A 197 6.27 -18.18 1.01
C PRO A 197 7.71 -17.83 0.61
N LEU A 198 8.50 -18.77 0.13
CA LEU A 198 9.93 -18.60 -0.08
C LEU A 198 10.30 -17.90 -1.40
N GLU A 199 9.37 -17.86 -2.36
CA GLU A 199 9.59 -17.11 -3.60
C GLU A 199 9.25 -15.63 -3.38
N PRO A 200 10.22 -14.68 -3.55
CA PRO A 200 9.99 -13.25 -3.33
C PRO A 200 8.84 -12.68 -4.18
N GLU A 201 8.63 -13.24 -5.37
CA GLU A 201 7.54 -12.89 -6.28
C GLU A 201 6.15 -13.22 -5.71
N CYS A 202 6.09 -14.06 -4.69
CA CYS A 202 4.87 -14.53 -4.02
C CYS A 202 4.81 -14.12 -2.54
N GLY A 203 5.60 -13.14 -2.13
CA GLY A 203 5.60 -12.65 -0.75
C GLY A 203 4.23 -12.21 -0.23
N TRP A 204 3.29 -11.98 -1.13
CA TRP A 204 1.90 -11.62 -0.83
C TRP A 204 0.98 -12.84 -0.61
N GLY A 205 1.38 -14.01 -1.05
CA GLY A 205 0.63 -15.27 -0.96
C GLY A 205 0.32 -15.91 -2.32
N PRO A 206 -0.26 -17.13 -2.30
CA PRO A 206 -0.58 -17.85 -3.52
C PRO A 206 -1.66 -17.12 -4.35
N PRO A 207 -1.50 -17.04 -5.68
CA PRO A 207 -2.50 -16.46 -6.58
C PRO A 207 -3.72 -17.38 -6.76
N PRO A 208 -4.88 -16.84 -7.14
CA PRO A 208 -5.20 -15.40 -7.33
C PRO A 208 -5.21 -14.59 -6.03
N VAL A 209 -4.62 -13.40 -6.08
CA VAL A 209 -4.50 -12.52 -4.92
C VAL A 209 -5.58 -11.45 -4.98
N ALA A 210 -6.51 -11.43 -4.02
CA ALA A 210 -7.45 -10.34 -3.82
C ALA A 210 -6.86 -9.27 -2.90
N THR A 211 -7.28 -8.03 -3.08
CA THR A 211 -6.89 -6.92 -2.19
C THR A 211 -8.09 -6.32 -1.49
N MET A 212 -7.90 -5.91 -0.25
CA MET A 212 -8.94 -5.34 0.61
C MET A 212 -8.43 -4.13 1.38
N LEU A 213 -9.36 -3.22 1.68
CA LEU A 213 -9.22 -2.23 2.74
C LEU A 213 -10.30 -2.51 3.79
N THR A 214 -9.87 -2.85 5.01
CA THR A 214 -10.78 -3.06 6.14
C THR A 214 -10.89 -1.81 7.01
N SER A 215 -9.87 -0.96 6.97
CA SER A 215 -9.82 0.29 7.73
C SER A 215 -9.19 1.45 6.94
N ARG A 216 -9.59 2.67 7.30
CA ARG A 216 -8.95 3.92 6.91
C ARG A 216 -8.73 4.74 8.17
N VAL A 217 -7.83 4.27 9.02
CA VAL A 217 -7.46 4.90 10.28
C VAL A 217 -6.06 4.49 10.69
N CYS A 218 -5.25 5.47 11.08
CA CYS A 218 -3.99 5.27 11.78
C CYS A 218 -3.91 6.32 12.89
N PRO A 219 -3.92 5.95 14.17
CA PRO A 219 -3.93 6.91 15.27
C PRO A 219 -2.56 7.54 15.54
N TRP A 220 -1.48 6.97 15.03
CA TRP A 220 -0.12 7.40 15.31
C TRP A 220 0.33 8.56 14.44
N GLN A 221 1.20 9.42 15.01
CA GLN A 221 1.68 10.66 14.39
C GLN A 221 3.16 10.56 14.01
N CYS A 222 3.54 9.48 13.33
CA CYS A 222 4.91 9.28 12.85
C CYS A 222 5.30 10.40 11.88
N VAL A 223 6.40 11.13 12.13
CA VAL A 223 6.78 12.33 11.37
C VAL A 223 7.19 12.05 9.91
N PHE A 224 7.54 10.81 9.60
CA PHE A 224 7.91 10.38 8.24
C PHE A 224 6.71 9.95 7.39
N CYS A 225 5.56 9.72 8.03
CA CYS A 225 4.37 9.16 7.39
C CYS A 225 3.39 10.28 7.02
N ASN A 226 2.77 10.18 5.86
CA ASN A 226 1.75 11.12 5.41
C ASN A 226 0.31 10.66 5.63
N GLU A 227 0.11 9.52 6.27
CA GLU A 227 -1.21 8.90 6.44
C GLU A 227 -2.23 9.86 7.08
N ASN A 228 -1.83 10.56 8.14
CA ASN A 228 -2.71 11.47 8.87
C ASN A 228 -2.91 12.83 8.19
N SER A 229 -2.15 13.13 7.14
CA SER A 229 -2.19 14.44 6.49
C SER A 229 -3.27 14.52 5.40
N TYR A 230 -3.72 13.39 4.87
CA TYR A 230 -4.65 13.37 3.74
C TYR A 230 -5.84 12.42 3.91
N ILE A 231 -5.79 11.50 4.87
CA ILE A 231 -6.88 10.55 5.10
C ILE A 231 -7.67 10.95 6.33
N PRO A 232 -8.95 11.30 6.19
CA PRO A 232 -9.82 11.43 7.34
C PRO A 232 -9.96 10.06 8.02
N ASN A 233 -10.01 10.06 9.35
CA ASN A 233 -10.31 8.85 10.11
C ASN A 233 -11.75 8.41 9.80
N MET A 234 -11.88 7.37 8.99
CA MET A 234 -13.16 6.79 8.59
C MET A 234 -13.48 5.50 9.33
N GLY A 235 -12.64 5.12 10.29
CA GLY A 235 -12.80 3.91 11.09
C GLY A 235 -12.58 2.62 10.31
N ARG A 236 -13.29 1.59 10.73
CA ARG A 236 -13.25 0.24 10.15
C ARG A 236 -14.59 -0.16 9.56
N ARG A 237 -14.53 -1.05 8.58
CA ARG A 237 -15.71 -1.77 8.06
C ARG A 237 -16.13 -2.84 9.07
N PRO A 238 -17.44 -3.10 9.25
CA PRO A 238 -17.89 -4.27 10.00
C PRO A 238 -17.25 -5.56 9.47
N VAL A 239 -16.93 -6.49 10.35
CA VAL A 239 -16.29 -7.77 9.99
C VAL A 239 -17.12 -8.52 8.95
N GLU A 240 -18.43 -8.57 9.11
CA GLU A 240 -19.36 -9.22 8.18
C GLU A 240 -19.23 -8.66 6.75
N MET A 241 -19.17 -7.33 6.60
CA MET A 241 -19.03 -6.70 5.28
C MET A 241 -17.74 -7.12 4.57
N VAL A 242 -16.65 -7.28 5.32
CA VAL A 242 -15.36 -7.74 4.78
C VAL A 242 -15.46 -9.18 4.32
N ILE A 243 -16.04 -10.05 5.15
CA ILE A 243 -16.20 -11.48 4.82
C ILE A 243 -17.14 -11.67 3.63
N GLU A 244 -18.26 -10.94 3.57
CA GLU A 244 -19.20 -10.99 2.44
C GLU A 244 -18.54 -10.56 1.12
N GLU A 245 -17.70 -9.51 1.14
CA GLU A 245 -16.96 -9.11 -0.05
C GLU A 245 -15.94 -10.15 -0.49
N LEU A 246 -15.21 -10.79 0.44
CA LEU A 246 -14.29 -11.88 0.13
C LEU A 246 -15.01 -13.08 -0.48
N ASN A 247 -16.12 -13.51 0.11
CA ASN A 247 -16.94 -14.60 -0.42
C ASN A 247 -17.47 -14.29 -1.81
N PHE A 248 -17.94 -13.07 -2.03
CA PHE A 248 -18.38 -12.60 -3.34
C PHE A 248 -17.26 -12.63 -4.38
N LEU A 249 -16.05 -12.17 -4.02
CA LEU A 249 -14.90 -12.21 -4.91
C LEU A 249 -14.51 -13.63 -5.28
N ASP A 250 -14.51 -14.54 -4.31
CA ASP A 250 -14.24 -15.97 -4.50
C ASP A 250 -15.22 -16.61 -5.49
N GLU A 251 -16.51 -16.36 -5.31
CA GLU A 251 -17.57 -16.93 -6.15
C GLU A 251 -17.57 -16.36 -7.59
N LYS A 252 -17.29 -15.08 -7.74
CA LYS A 252 -17.47 -14.37 -9.03
C LYS A 252 -16.20 -14.27 -9.85
N HIS A 253 -15.04 -14.26 -9.22
CA HIS A 253 -13.76 -14.12 -9.91
C HIS A 253 -12.95 -15.42 -9.97
N GLY A 254 -13.43 -16.50 -9.36
CA GLY A 254 -12.78 -17.80 -9.24
C GLY A 254 -12.12 -17.98 -7.87
N PRO A 255 -11.74 -19.21 -7.50
CA PRO A 255 -11.25 -19.48 -6.18
C PRO A 255 -10.03 -18.62 -5.88
N LEU A 256 -10.11 -17.84 -4.80
CA LEU A 256 -9.01 -17.03 -4.30
C LEU A 256 -7.89 -17.90 -3.73
N GLY A 257 -6.65 -17.51 -3.98
CA GLY A 257 -5.49 -18.15 -3.36
C GLY A 257 -5.06 -17.46 -2.07
N SER A 258 -5.16 -16.12 -2.03
CA SER A 258 -4.75 -15.31 -0.88
C SER A 258 -5.40 -13.94 -0.89
N VAL A 259 -5.24 -13.23 0.23
CA VAL A 259 -5.74 -11.87 0.42
C VAL A 259 -4.64 -10.94 0.90
N VAL A 260 -4.58 -9.72 0.36
CA VAL A 260 -3.73 -8.64 0.87
C VAL A 260 -4.63 -7.57 1.48
N ILE A 261 -4.49 -7.36 2.78
CA ILE A 261 -5.20 -6.31 3.51
C ILE A 261 -4.33 -5.06 3.52
N HIS A 262 -4.69 -4.08 2.69
CA HIS A 262 -3.93 -2.85 2.48
C HIS A 262 -4.20 -1.76 3.51
N ASP A 263 -4.65 -2.13 4.69
CA ASP A 263 -4.82 -1.19 5.79
C ASP A 263 -3.45 -0.58 6.14
N SER A 264 -3.44 0.71 6.44
CA SER A 264 -2.25 1.36 7.03
C SER A 264 -1.85 0.71 8.34
N MET A 265 -2.83 0.17 9.07
CA MET A 265 -2.66 -0.58 10.31
C MET A 265 -3.83 -1.57 10.49
N PHE A 266 -3.56 -2.84 10.23
CA PHE A 266 -4.55 -3.91 10.45
C PHE A 266 -4.63 -4.29 11.93
N PHE A 267 -3.47 -4.55 12.55
CA PHE A 267 -3.40 -4.99 13.95
C PHE A 267 -3.59 -3.80 14.90
N GLN A 268 -4.85 -3.39 15.02
CA GLN A 268 -5.37 -2.39 15.94
C GLN A 268 -6.85 -2.68 16.22
N ASN A 269 -7.46 -2.08 17.23
CA ASN A 269 -8.85 -2.30 17.63
C ASN A 269 -9.12 -3.77 18.04
N PRO A 270 -8.76 -4.15 19.26
CA PRO A 270 -8.85 -5.53 19.73
C PRO A 270 -10.26 -6.12 19.60
N THR A 271 -11.32 -5.36 19.88
CA THR A 271 -12.71 -5.84 19.74
C THR A 271 -13.04 -6.29 18.31
N TRP A 272 -12.59 -5.53 17.30
CA TRP A 272 -12.78 -5.91 15.90
C TRP A 272 -11.97 -7.16 15.54
N LEU A 273 -10.76 -7.28 16.07
CA LEU A 273 -9.88 -8.43 15.81
C LEU A 273 -10.40 -9.71 16.49
N GLU A 274 -10.96 -9.61 17.70
CA GLU A 274 -11.65 -10.71 18.37
C GLU A 274 -12.85 -11.19 17.55
N GLU A 275 -13.65 -10.27 17.03
CA GLU A 275 -14.76 -10.57 16.14
C GLU A 275 -14.28 -11.21 14.81
N TRP A 276 -13.13 -10.76 14.26
CA TRP A 276 -12.52 -11.34 13.08
C TRP A 276 -12.07 -12.79 13.34
N ILE A 277 -11.41 -13.07 14.48
CA ILE A 277 -11.02 -14.41 14.89
C ILE A 277 -12.23 -15.34 15.00
N GLU A 278 -13.31 -14.85 15.61
CA GLU A 278 -14.53 -15.64 15.77
C GLU A 278 -15.22 -15.93 14.45
N LYS A 279 -15.40 -14.91 13.59
CA LYS A 279 -16.31 -14.97 12.44
C LYS A 279 -15.62 -15.41 11.15
N TYR A 280 -14.38 -14.96 10.90
CA TYR A 280 -13.71 -15.23 9.63
C TYR A 280 -13.55 -16.73 9.32
N PRO A 281 -13.05 -17.58 10.24
CA PRO A 281 -12.91 -19.01 9.98
C PRO A 281 -14.24 -19.74 9.76
N ARG A 282 -15.35 -19.18 10.26
CA ARG A 282 -16.67 -19.84 10.24
C ARG A 282 -17.56 -19.37 9.09
N LYS A 283 -17.41 -18.12 8.63
CA LYS A 283 -18.32 -17.48 7.67
C LYS A 283 -17.69 -17.26 6.29
N ALA A 284 -16.35 -17.27 6.20
CA ALA A 284 -15.68 -17.21 4.92
C ALA A 284 -15.77 -18.54 4.17
N ASN A 285 -15.89 -18.49 2.84
CA ASN A 285 -15.90 -19.69 1.99
C ASN A 285 -14.61 -20.51 2.13
N SER A 286 -13.51 -19.83 2.48
CA SER A 286 -12.23 -20.45 2.83
C SER A 286 -11.47 -19.56 3.83
N VAL A 287 -10.60 -20.17 4.62
CA VAL A 287 -9.67 -19.43 5.49
C VAL A 287 -8.41 -19.13 4.68
N TRP A 288 -8.51 -18.15 3.77
CA TRP A 288 -7.40 -17.77 2.91
C TRP A 288 -6.20 -17.28 3.70
N PRO A 289 -4.97 -17.63 3.28
CA PRO A 289 -3.78 -16.98 3.81
C PRO A 289 -3.81 -15.49 3.46
N TYR A 290 -3.37 -14.64 4.38
CA TYR A 290 -3.36 -13.21 4.11
C TYR A 290 -2.11 -12.50 4.61
N TRP A 291 -1.82 -11.38 3.90
CA TRP A 291 -0.86 -10.37 4.30
C TRP A 291 -1.57 -9.23 5.01
N ALA A 292 -1.02 -8.75 6.11
CA ALA A 292 -1.50 -7.55 6.79
C ALA A 292 -0.38 -6.90 7.61
N ALA A 293 -0.60 -5.64 8.00
CA ALA A 293 0.37 -4.83 8.73
C ALA A 293 0.05 -4.71 10.22
N GLY A 294 1.12 -4.67 11.04
CA GLY A 294 1.08 -4.42 12.46
C GLY A 294 2.24 -3.53 12.95
N ARG A 295 2.23 -3.21 14.23
CA ARG A 295 3.27 -2.44 14.92
C ARG A 295 3.77 -3.22 16.14
N ALA A 296 5.04 -3.05 16.47
CA ALA A 296 5.67 -3.79 17.57
C ALA A 296 5.08 -3.44 18.94
N ASP A 297 4.78 -2.15 19.18
CA ASP A 297 4.12 -1.70 20.42
C ASP A 297 2.73 -2.33 20.62
N THR A 298 1.92 -2.42 19.57
CA THR A 298 0.60 -3.06 19.65
C THR A 298 0.70 -4.58 19.83
N VAL A 299 1.69 -5.22 19.20
CA VAL A 299 1.96 -6.65 19.41
C VAL A 299 2.33 -6.92 20.86
N ARG A 300 3.19 -6.09 21.46
CA ARG A 300 3.54 -6.20 22.89
C ARG A 300 2.37 -5.92 23.81
N GLN A 301 1.47 -5.03 23.40
CA GLN A 301 0.26 -4.71 24.18
C GLN A 301 -0.75 -5.86 24.21
N TRP A 302 -0.91 -6.61 23.08
CA TRP A 302 -1.90 -7.67 22.91
C TRP A 302 -1.28 -8.95 22.31
N PRO A 303 -0.30 -9.57 22.99
CA PRO A 303 0.46 -10.69 22.42
C PRO A 303 -0.40 -11.95 22.19
N GLU A 304 -1.37 -12.23 23.05
CA GLU A 304 -2.27 -13.38 22.94
C GLU A 304 -3.20 -13.22 21.72
N LEU A 305 -3.73 -12.01 21.51
CA LEU A 305 -4.57 -11.68 20.36
C LEU A 305 -3.78 -11.81 19.05
N PHE A 306 -2.52 -11.36 19.05
CA PHE A 306 -1.63 -11.48 17.92
C PHE A 306 -1.36 -12.95 17.57
N GLU A 307 -1.06 -13.79 18.56
CA GLU A 307 -0.86 -15.22 18.38
C GLU A 307 -2.14 -15.93 17.88
N ALA A 308 -3.31 -15.57 18.42
CA ALA A 308 -4.59 -16.13 18.00
C ALA A 308 -4.90 -15.82 16.52
N LEU A 309 -4.65 -14.59 16.06
CA LEU A 309 -4.81 -14.24 14.65
C LEU A 309 -3.96 -15.13 13.73
N ILE A 310 -2.70 -15.36 14.08
CA ILE A 310 -1.80 -16.21 13.29
C ILE A 310 -2.31 -17.65 13.26
N ARG A 311 -2.73 -18.19 14.41
CA ARG A 311 -3.10 -19.61 14.53
C ARG A 311 -4.47 -19.94 13.97
N GLU A 312 -5.43 -19.03 14.09
CA GLU A 312 -6.85 -19.29 13.86
C GLU A 312 -7.37 -18.67 12.56
N THR A 313 -6.76 -17.56 12.10
CA THR A 313 -7.26 -16.86 10.91
C THR A 313 -6.33 -16.95 9.70
N ASN A 314 -5.24 -17.70 9.79
CA ASN A 314 -4.29 -17.91 8.71
C ASN A 314 -3.56 -16.59 8.29
N TRP A 315 -3.18 -15.76 9.25
CA TRP A 315 -2.32 -14.61 9.01
C TRP A 315 -0.88 -15.08 8.76
N THR A 316 -0.54 -15.26 7.51
CA THR A 316 0.68 -15.97 7.09
C THR A 316 1.82 -15.07 6.66
N THR A 317 1.53 -13.86 6.23
CA THR A 317 2.58 -12.87 5.93
C THR A 317 2.33 -11.63 6.79
N ILE A 318 3.22 -11.44 7.76
CA ILE A 318 3.07 -10.44 8.81
C ILE A 318 4.02 -9.29 8.52
N SER A 319 3.47 -8.13 8.19
CA SER A 319 4.26 -6.92 7.93
C SER A 319 4.38 -6.09 9.20
N ILE A 320 5.59 -5.94 9.71
CA ILE A 320 5.87 -5.06 10.85
C ILE A 320 6.76 -3.90 10.41
N GLY A 321 6.29 -2.69 10.65
CA GLY A 321 7.10 -1.48 10.50
C GLY A 321 8.03 -1.33 11.70
N PHE A 322 9.19 -1.97 11.69
CA PHE A 322 10.20 -1.76 12.74
C PHE A 322 10.90 -0.41 12.58
N GLU A 323 11.11 0.01 11.36
CA GLU A 323 11.77 1.23 10.89
C GLU A 323 13.24 1.32 11.30
N SER A 324 13.57 1.16 12.58
CA SER A 324 14.92 1.21 13.13
C SER A 324 15.06 0.31 14.37
N GLY A 325 16.26 -0.23 14.58
CA GLY A 325 16.67 -0.91 15.81
C GLY A 325 17.25 0.03 16.87
N SER A 326 17.08 1.34 16.74
CA SER A 326 17.60 2.34 17.68
C SER A 326 16.50 3.17 18.29
N ASP A 327 16.36 3.15 19.61
CA ASP A 327 15.43 4.01 20.36
C ASP A 327 15.60 5.49 20.04
N ARG A 328 16.84 5.92 19.79
CA ARG A 328 17.11 7.31 19.44
C ARG A 328 16.46 7.68 18.11
N VAL A 329 16.59 6.81 17.12
CA VAL A 329 15.97 7.00 15.79
C VAL A 329 14.46 6.85 15.87
N LEU A 330 13.94 5.87 16.60
CA LEU A 330 12.49 5.70 16.81
C LEU A 330 11.86 6.95 17.43
N ARG A 331 12.54 7.59 18.38
CA ARG A 331 12.11 8.89 18.94
C ARG A 331 12.19 10.04 17.93
N LEU A 332 13.26 10.11 17.08
CA LEU A 332 13.34 11.08 15.99
C LEU A 332 12.18 10.95 15.00
N LEU A 333 11.72 9.73 14.76
CA LEU A 333 10.61 9.42 13.87
C LEU A 333 9.22 9.62 14.53
N ASN A 334 9.16 9.95 15.81
CA ASN A 334 7.93 9.94 16.61
C ASN A 334 7.15 8.62 16.43
N LYS A 335 7.89 7.51 16.43
CA LYS A 335 7.31 6.19 16.13
C LYS A 335 6.48 5.66 17.31
N GLU A 336 6.75 6.11 18.54
CA GLU A 336 6.11 5.62 19.77
C GLU A 336 6.28 4.10 19.98
N CYS A 337 7.35 3.52 19.44
CA CYS A 337 7.84 2.17 19.69
C CYS A 337 9.24 2.26 20.28
N SER A 338 9.66 1.22 20.98
CA SER A 338 11.01 1.06 21.50
C SER A 338 11.76 -0.10 20.83
N GLU A 339 13.09 -0.11 21.01
CA GLU A 339 13.94 -1.25 20.67
C GLU A 339 13.45 -2.53 21.39
N GLU A 340 13.00 -2.40 22.63
CA GLU A 340 12.44 -3.50 23.42
C GLU A 340 11.14 -4.06 22.82
N ASP A 341 10.24 -3.21 22.32
CA ASP A 341 9.01 -3.65 21.64
C ASP A 341 9.32 -4.42 20.35
N ASN A 342 10.33 -3.96 19.62
CA ASN A 342 10.78 -4.62 18.40
C ASN A 342 11.31 -6.03 18.71
N TYR A 343 12.24 -6.17 19.66
CA TYR A 343 12.78 -7.49 20.04
C TYR A 343 11.74 -8.40 20.66
N PHE A 344 10.85 -7.88 21.51
CA PHE A 344 9.72 -8.65 22.03
C PHE A 344 8.87 -9.25 20.91
N THR A 345 8.53 -8.44 19.92
CA THR A 345 7.75 -8.88 18.76
C THR A 345 8.48 -9.95 17.97
N ILE A 346 9.78 -9.79 17.73
CA ILE A 346 10.61 -10.76 17.03
C ILE A 346 10.66 -12.09 17.79
N ASP A 347 10.88 -12.06 19.10
CA ASP A 347 10.93 -13.27 19.94
C ASP A 347 9.58 -14.00 19.99
N LEU A 348 8.48 -13.25 20.08
CA LEU A 348 7.14 -13.81 20.00
C LEU A 348 6.90 -14.51 18.66
N LEU A 349 7.27 -13.87 17.55
CA LEU A 349 7.15 -14.43 16.21
C LEU A 349 8.00 -15.69 16.04
N HIS A 350 9.24 -15.69 16.57
CA HIS A 350 10.11 -16.88 16.55
C HIS A 350 9.47 -18.03 17.32
N ARG A 351 8.96 -17.77 18.51
CA ARG A 351 8.28 -18.78 19.35
C ARG A 351 7.06 -19.39 18.63
N ILE A 352 6.21 -18.54 18.05
CA ILE A 352 5.02 -18.99 17.31
C ILE A 352 5.44 -19.82 16.09
N ALA A 353 6.44 -19.38 15.33
CA ALA A 353 6.92 -20.06 14.15
C ALA A 353 7.49 -21.45 14.48
N ASP A 354 8.36 -21.53 15.50
CA ASP A 354 8.98 -22.78 15.95
C ASP A 354 7.93 -23.78 16.49
N ASP A 355 6.86 -23.27 17.12
CA ASP A 355 5.76 -24.11 17.61
C ASP A 355 4.91 -24.65 16.46
N LEU A 356 4.57 -23.82 15.48
CA LEU A 356 3.83 -24.25 14.29
C LEU A 356 4.61 -25.29 13.48
N GLU A 357 5.92 -25.14 13.32
CA GLU A 357 6.77 -26.14 12.66
C GLU A 357 6.78 -27.47 13.40
N ARG A 358 6.88 -27.45 14.74
CA ARG A 358 6.80 -28.68 15.55
C ARG A 358 5.46 -29.40 15.38
N GLN A 359 4.39 -28.66 15.09
CA GLN A 359 3.07 -29.19 14.80
C GLN A 359 2.90 -29.64 13.33
N GLY A 360 3.94 -29.52 12.49
CA GLY A 360 3.85 -29.80 11.05
C GLY A 360 3.05 -28.77 10.25
N ARG A 361 2.79 -27.59 10.83
CA ARG A 361 2.12 -26.46 10.19
C ARG A 361 3.16 -25.51 9.60
N GLN A 362 2.79 -24.83 8.53
CA GLN A 362 3.65 -23.83 7.93
C GLN A 362 3.76 -22.59 8.83
N PRO A 363 4.97 -22.15 9.18
CA PRO A 363 5.15 -20.93 9.96
C PRO A 363 4.90 -19.68 9.12
N PRO A 364 4.53 -18.55 9.74
CA PRO A 364 4.39 -17.28 9.04
C PRO A 364 5.73 -16.75 8.57
N VAL A 365 5.67 -15.87 7.55
CA VAL A 365 6.79 -15.09 7.04
C VAL A 365 6.70 -13.67 7.57
N PHE A 366 7.84 -13.07 7.93
CA PHE A 366 7.90 -11.71 8.44
C PHE A 366 8.35 -10.76 7.33
N TRP A 367 7.50 -9.79 7.05
CA TRP A 367 7.84 -8.68 6.18
C TRP A 367 8.27 -7.50 7.07
N SER A 368 9.59 -7.25 7.10
CA SER A 368 10.17 -6.21 7.97
C SER A 368 10.42 -4.95 7.18
N ASN A 369 9.69 -3.87 7.49
CA ASN A 369 9.94 -2.56 6.89
C ASN A 369 11.01 -1.84 7.71
N ILE A 370 12.08 -1.46 7.03
CA ILE A 370 13.27 -0.80 7.60
C ILE A 370 13.57 0.45 6.79
N MET A 371 13.86 1.52 7.50
CA MET A 371 14.22 2.80 6.92
C MET A 371 15.65 3.19 7.33
N LEU A 372 16.49 3.50 6.37
CA LEU A 372 17.89 3.94 6.56
C LEU A 372 18.08 5.34 5.99
N GLY A 373 19.17 6.00 6.38
CA GLY A 373 19.48 7.34 5.89
C GLY A 373 18.53 8.41 6.41
N ILE A 374 17.99 8.21 7.59
CA ILE A 374 17.16 9.20 8.28
C ILE A 374 18.05 10.37 8.73
N PRO A 375 17.67 11.62 8.46
CA PRO A 375 18.42 12.77 8.94
C PRO A 375 18.70 12.73 10.43
N GLY A 376 19.98 12.77 10.80
CA GLY A 376 20.43 12.64 12.18
C GLY A 376 20.69 11.20 12.65
N GLU A 377 20.45 10.19 11.85
CA GLU A 377 20.87 8.81 12.12
C GLU A 377 22.40 8.72 12.16
N THR A 378 22.95 8.03 13.16
CA THR A 378 24.40 7.76 13.28
C THR A 378 24.74 6.37 12.74
N ARG A 379 26.03 6.10 12.53
CA ARG A 379 26.50 4.77 12.12
C ARG A 379 26.11 3.69 13.13
N GLU A 380 26.21 3.99 14.43
CA GLU A 380 25.84 3.04 15.48
C GLU A 380 24.32 2.75 15.48
N ASP A 381 23.48 3.74 15.19
CA ASP A 381 22.04 3.52 15.04
C ASP A 381 21.73 2.58 13.87
N ALA A 382 22.40 2.80 12.74
CA ALA A 382 22.27 1.93 11.57
C ALA A 382 22.78 0.50 11.87
N PHE A 383 23.89 0.36 12.61
CA PHE A 383 24.36 -0.95 13.07
C PHE A 383 23.38 -1.66 13.99
N LYS A 384 22.74 -0.95 14.91
CA LYS A 384 21.66 -1.51 15.74
C LYS A 384 20.52 -2.04 14.88
N THR A 385 20.10 -1.30 13.87
CA THR A 385 19.08 -1.71 12.92
C THR A 385 19.48 -2.99 12.17
N MET A 386 20.72 -3.07 11.70
CA MET A 386 21.22 -4.27 11.03
C MET A 386 21.35 -5.47 11.98
N ARG A 387 21.71 -5.25 13.26
CA ARG A 387 21.73 -6.31 14.29
C ARG A 387 20.32 -6.88 14.50
N MET A 388 19.33 -6.03 14.61
CA MET A 388 17.92 -6.44 14.75
C MET A 388 17.47 -7.26 13.54
N LEU A 389 17.79 -6.83 12.30
CA LEU A 389 17.47 -7.59 11.09
C LEU A 389 18.12 -8.97 11.08
N ARG A 390 19.40 -9.05 11.44
CA ARG A 390 20.13 -10.33 11.49
C ARG A 390 19.65 -11.25 12.60
N TYR A 391 19.11 -10.69 13.67
CA TYR A 391 18.47 -11.46 14.71
C TYR A 391 17.16 -12.10 14.27
N THR A 392 16.44 -11.46 13.34
CA THR A 392 15.12 -11.88 12.86
C THR A 392 15.25 -13.03 11.86
N ARG A 393 14.72 -14.21 12.19
CA ARG A 393 14.66 -15.36 11.28
C ARG A 393 13.43 -15.27 10.37
N ARG A 394 13.48 -15.91 9.19
CA ARG A 394 12.36 -15.99 8.22
C ARG A 394 11.85 -14.62 7.77
N VAL A 395 12.78 -13.67 7.63
CA VAL A 395 12.45 -12.30 7.28
C VAL A 395 12.53 -12.07 5.78
N LEU A 396 11.54 -11.34 5.26
CA LEU A 396 11.63 -10.67 3.96
C LEU A 396 11.91 -9.19 4.24
N PRO A 397 13.16 -8.75 4.16
CA PRO A 397 13.52 -7.38 4.49
C PRO A 397 13.06 -6.43 3.38
N SER A 398 12.32 -5.40 3.75
CA SER A 398 11.99 -4.27 2.90
C SER A 398 12.79 -3.07 3.39
N ILE A 399 14.00 -2.92 2.87
CA ILE A 399 14.91 -1.85 3.26
C ILE A 399 14.81 -0.73 2.22
N ALA A 400 14.58 0.50 2.68
CA ALA A 400 14.55 1.67 1.81
C ALA A 400 15.25 2.85 2.49
N PHE A 401 15.84 3.74 1.68
CA PHE A 401 16.27 5.04 2.19
C PHE A 401 15.09 5.95 2.42
N TYR A 402 15.14 6.72 3.51
CA TYR A 402 14.11 7.70 3.82
C TYR A 402 13.88 8.64 2.65
N ALA A 403 12.62 8.87 2.31
CA ALA A 403 12.21 9.73 1.21
C ALA A 403 11.33 10.88 1.74
N PRO A 404 11.76 12.15 1.59
CA PRO A 404 11.04 13.31 2.09
C PRO A 404 9.86 13.70 1.17
N TYR A 405 8.80 12.87 1.19
CA TYR A 405 7.59 13.19 0.46
C TYR A 405 6.81 14.35 1.11
N PRO A 406 6.14 15.21 0.32
CA PRO A 406 5.16 16.13 0.86
C PRO A 406 4.03 15.36 1.55
N GLY A 407 3.45 15.93 2.60
CA GLY A 407 2.42 15.32 3.43
C GLY A 407 2.95 14.79 4.77
N SER A 408 4.21 14.40 4.88
CA SER A 408 4.81 14.07 6.17
C SER A 408 5.47 15.28 6.83
N ALA A 409 5.43 15.38 8.16
CA ALA A 409 6.01 16.52 8.88
C ALA A 409 7.51 16.68 8.60
N LEU A 410 8.27 15.58 8.64
CA LEU A 410 9.69 15.58 8.33
C LEU A 410 9.95 15.89 6.84
N GLY A 411 9.08 15.43 5.95
CA GLY A 411 9.15 15.73 4.52
C GLY A 411 8.99 17.23 4.24
N TYR A 412 7.95 17.86 4.79
CA TYR A 412 7.75 19.30 4.67
C TYR A 412 8.91 20.11 5.24
N GLN A 413 9.45 19.70 6.40
CA GLN A 413 10.61 20.35 7.00
C GLN A 413 11.82 20.32 6.05
N LEU A 414 12.17 19.16 5.52
CA LEU A 414 13.34 19.00 4.65
C LEU A 414 13.17 19.69 3.29
N ILE A 415 11.95 19.75 2.78
CA ILE A 415 11.61 20.52 1.57
C ILE A 415 11.81 22.00 1.85
N ALA A 416 11.27 22.53 2.94
CA ALA A 416 11.40 23.93 3.33
C ALA A 416 12.86 24.35 3.62
N GLU A 417 13.66 23.45 4.19
CA GLU A 417 15.09 23.66 4.42
C GLU A 417 15.97 23.51 3.15
N GLY A 418 15.37 23.17 2.02
CA GLY A 418 16.10 22.92 0.76
C GLY A 418 17.02 21.70 0.83
N LYS A 419 16.76 20.78 1.75
CA LYS A 419 17.52 19.53 1.95
C LYS A 419 16.95 18.35 1.16
N SER A 420 15.69 18.39 0.71
CA SER A 420 15.14 17.37 -0.18
C SER A 420 15.86 17.39 -1.52
N LEU A 421 16.28 16.22 -2.00
CA LEU A 421 16.75 16.00 -3.37
C LEU A 421 15.60 15.51 -4.27
N MET A 422 14.43 15.28 -3.69
CA MET A 422 13.22 14.93 -4.43
C MET A 422 12.48 16.19 -4.84
N SER A 423 11.92 16.14 -6.04
CA SER A 423 11.14 17.24 -6.62
C SER A 423 9.98 16.70 -7.45
N LYS A 424 9.13 17.58 -7.93
CA LYS A 424 8.02 17.25 -8.82
C LYS A 424 8.44 16.53 -10.12
N GLU A 425 9.70 16.63 -10.52
CA GLU A 425 10.26 15.96 -11.69
C GLU A 425 10.72 14.53 -11.39
N ASN A 426 11.00 14.20 -10.12
CA ASN A 426 11.65 12.95 -9.74
C ASN A 426 11.17 12.36 -8.41
N TYR A 427 9.89 12.41 -8.10
CA TYR A 427 9.32 11.72 -6.94
C TYR A 427 9.47 10.19 -7.06
N HIS A 428 10.71 9.73 -7.20
CA HIS A 428 11.04 8.34 -7.40
C HIS A 428 11.11 7.57 -6.07
N ARG A 429 10.66 6.31 -6.13
CA ARG A 429 10.74 5.35 -5.02
C ARG A 429 11.92 4.39 -5.10
N PHE A 430 12.91 4.63 -5.95
CA PHE A 430 14.04 3.70 -5.99
C PHE A 430 14.76 3.69 -4.64
N PRO A 431 14.94 2.50 -4.01
CA PRO A 431 15.56 2.39 -2.69
C PRO A 431 16.97 3.00 -2.64
N ASP A 432 17.70 2.91 -3.74
CA ASP A 432 19.13 3.19 -3.83
C ASP A 432 19.48 4.65 -4.15
N ASP A 433 18.46 5.47 -4.50
CA ASP A 433 18.69 6.88 -4.84
C ASP A 433 18.97 7.72 -3.59
N GLU A 434 19.84 8.71 -3.75
CA GLU A 434 20.06 9.75 -2.75
C GLU A 434 18.83 10.68 -2.69
N LYS A 435 18.28 10.89 -1.50
CA LYS A 435 17.01 11.60 -1.32
C LYS A 435 17.10 12.82 -0.42
N VAL A 436 18.14 12.89 0.42
CA VAL A 436 18.34 13.99 1.39
C VAL A 436 19.79 14.46 1.35
N LYS A 437 20.01 15.76 1.23
CA LYS A 437 21.35 16.37 1.29
C LYS A 437 21.97 16.16 2.67
N GLY A 438 23.27 15.84 2.69
CA GLY A 438 24.06 15.67 3.91
C GLY A 438 23.97 14.29 4.55
N VAL A 439 23.26 13.33 3.94
CA VAL A 439 23.28 11.93 4.34
C VAL A 439 24.42 11.21 3.62
N ASP A 440 25.23 10.42 4.36
CA ASP A 440 26.34 9.62 3.81
C ASP A 440 25.77 8.31 3.23
N TYR A 441 25.19 8.38 2.04
CA TYR A 441 24.62 7.20 1.38
C TYR A 441 25.66 6.13 1.02
N GLN A 442 26.92 6.54 0.82
CA GLN A 442 27.98 5.58 0.55
C GLN A 442 28.23 4.65 1.76
N PHE A 443 28.15 5.20 2.97
CA PHE A 443 28.23 4.39 4.19
C PHE A 443 27.12 3.31 4.22
N TYR A 444 25.88 3.67 3.90
CA TYR A 444 24.76 2.71 3.91
C TYR A 444 24.92 1.65 2.82
N ARG A 445 25.33 2.04 1.62
CA ARG A 445 25.62 1.08 0.53
C ARG A 445 26.74 0.11 0.92
N ASP A 446 27.81 0.61 1.50
CA ASP A 446 28.93 -0.19 2.02
C ASP A 446 28.47 -1.15 3.12
N MET A 447 27.59 -0.69 4.02
CA MET A 447 27.02 -1.49 5.09
C MET A 447 26.13 -2.62 4.55
N LEU A 448 25.26 -2.31 3.60
CA LEU A 448 24.40 -3.30 2.96
C LEU A 448 25.20 -4.31 2.11
N ALA A 449 26.36 -3.90 1.57
CA ALA A 449 27.31 -4.76 0.89
C ALA A 449 28.20 -5.61 1.83
N GLY A 450 28.02 -5.50 3.16
CA GLY A 450 28.73 -6.32 4.14
C GLY A 450 30.08 -5.78 4.62
N LYS A 451 30.48 -4.57 4.21
CA LYS A 451 31.79 -4.00 4.59
C LYS A 451 31.99 -3.87 6.11
N TYR A 452 30.90 -3.73 6.87
CA TYR A 452 30.91 -3.55 8.32
C TYR A 452 30.38 -4.77 9.09
N ASP A 453 30.31 -5.96 8.47
CA ASP A 453 29.74 -7.16 9.07
C ASP A 453 30.39 -7.52 10.41
N GLY A 454 31.73 -7.44 10.51
CA GLY A 454 32.42 -7.72 11.75
C GLY A 454 32.11 -6.74 12.90
N GLU A 455 31.75 -5.49 12.59
CA GLU A 455 31.33 -4.49 13.59
C GLU A 455 29.89 -4.71 14.04
N ILE A 456 29.02 -5.05 13.11
CA ILE A 456 27.63 -5.38 13.37
C ILE A 456 27.53 -6.63 14.24
N GLU A 457 28.27 -7.70 13.90
CA GLU A 457 28.22 -8.99 14.62
C GLU A 457 28.81 -8.93 16.02
N ARG A 458 29.85 -8.14 16.25
CA ARG A 458 30.43 -7.95 17.61
C ARG A 458 29.42 -7.41 18.61
N GLY A 459 28.45 -6.60 18.15
CA GLY A 459 27.39 -6.04 19.00
C GLY A 459 26.20 -6.97 19.24
N LEU A 460 26.12 -8.14 18.57
CA LEU A 460 25.04 -9.09 18.79
C LEU A 460 25.20 -9.82 20.14
N PRO A 461 24.10 -10.13 20.83
CA PRO A 461 24.11 -11.02 22.00
C PRO A 461 24.71 -12.39 21.65
N ALA A 462 25.40 -13.01 22.61
CA ALA A 462 26.06 -14.31 22.38
C ALA A 462 25.05 -15.43 21.98
N SER A 463 23.81 -15.35 22.44
CA SER A 463 22.71 -16.22 22.04
C SER A 463 22.35 -16.05 20.55
N ALA A 464 22.25 -14.81 20.08
CA ALA A 464 21.92 -14.49 18.69
C ALA A 464 23.08 -14.91 17.74
N ARG A 465 24.32 -14.74 18.15
CA ARG A 465 25.48 -15.19 17.36
C ARG A 465 25.49 -16.72 17.14
N ARG A 466 25.12 -17.50 18.15
CA ARG A 466 24.99 -18.96 18.03
C ARG A 466 23.87 -19.36 17.09
N GLN A 467 22.71 -18.73 17.21
CA GLN A 467 21.55 -19.00 16.32
C GLN A 467 21.85 -18.68 14.85
N LEU A 468 22.58 -17.59 14.57
CA LEU A 468 23.00 -17.24 13.21
C LEU A 468 24.01 -18.24 12.64
N ALA A 469 24.95 -18.73 13.45
CA ALA A 469 25.92 -19.76 13.03
C ALA A 469 25.19 -21.07 12.69
N ASP A 470 24.22 -21.48 13.50
CA ASP A 470 23.41 -22.68 13.26
C ASP A 470 22.55 -22.57 12.01
N TYR A 471 21.95 -21.39 11.76
CA TYR A 471 21.14 -21.11 10.57
C TYR A 471 21.97 -21.07 9.28
N SER A 472 23.15 -20.43 9.31
CA SER A 472 24.09 -20.42 8.17
C SER A 472 24.59 -21.83 7.85
N SER A 473 24.83 -22.65 8.87
CA SER A 473 25.20 -24.05 8.73
C SER A 473 24.08 -24.93 8.14
N ALA A 474 22.83 -24.63 8.45
CA ALA A 474 21.67 -25.34 7.90
C ALA A 474 21.45 -24.98 6.40
N LEU A 475 21.58 -23.69 6.04
CA LEU A 475 21.45 -23.23 4.66
C LEU A 475 22.57 -23.74 3.75
N SER A 476 23.79 -23.95 4.27
CA SER A 476 24.91 -24.50 3.50
C SER A 476 24.80 -26.00 3.27
N LYS A 477 23.87 -26.70 3.93
CA LYS A 477 23.61 -28.14 3.82
C LYS A 477 22.33 -28.48 3.06
N ALA A 478 21.49 -27.48 2.73
CA ALA A 478 20.29 -27.59 1.89
C ALA A 478 20.57 -27.11 0.47
#